data_c8eecfebc4eaf5307d5d17002c88a985
#
_entry.id   c8eecfebc4eaf5307d5d17002c88a985
#
_cell.length_a   1.000
_cell.length_b   1.000
_cell.length_c   1.000
_cell.angle_alpha   90.00
_cell.angle_beta   90.00
_cell.angle_gamma   90.00
#
_symmetry.space_group_name_H-M   'P 1'
#
loop_
_entity.id
_entity.type
_entity.pdbx_description
1 polymer ?
#
loop_
_entity_poly.entity_id
_entity_poly.type
_entity_poly.pdbx_seq_one_letter_code
_entity_poly.pdbx_strand_id
1 'polypeptide(L)'
;MGIINQIKEKAKVTQKTIVLPEATDERVLKAAQEIVKEGLAKVVLVGNAETLNAEAAKVGANLEGAVIIDPNTFENIDAYVAKLVERRAKKGMTPEKAKEILTTDVNFFGAMMVALGDADGMVSGSDSPTANVLRAGFQVIGPKPGMKTVSSVFIMELKDKVEEYGNILIFGDCAVIPEPNSQQLADIAMGAAETARSVAGIEPKVALMTFSTKGSAKHDSVDVVAEAGKILAESNVDFEFEAELQADAALVAAVGAKKAPESKVAGNANILVFPNLAAGNIGYKLVQRLAGAEAHGPLLQGLAAPINDLSRGCSVSDIVNLTAITSVQAN
;
A
#
# COMPACT_ATOMS: atom_id res chain seq x y z
N MET A 1 6.59 21.37 6.05
CA MET A 1 5.33 20.80 5.52
C MET A 1 5.46 19.29 5.68
N GLY A 2 4.50 18.63 6.33
CA GLY A 2 4.51 17.18 6.55
C GLY A 2 4.44 16.41 5.23
N ILE A 3 4.84 15.13 5.25
CA ILE A 3 4.92 14.29 4.04
C ILE A 3 3.57 14.18 3.34
N ILE A 4 2.47 14.05 4.09
CA ILE A 4 1.14 13.91 3.49
C ILE A 4 0.73 15.17 2.70
N ASN A 5 1.10 16.35 3.16
CA ASN A 5 0.83 17.58 2.43
C ASN A 5 1.64 17.67 1.12
N GLN A 6 2.90 17.20 1.12
CA GLN A 6 3.71 17.12 -0.10
C GLN A 6 3.10 16.14 -1.11
N ILE A 7 2.59 14.99 -0.63
CA ILE A 7 1.90 13.99 -1.44
C ILE A 7 0.60 14.58 -2.01
N LYS A 8 -0.19 15.29 -1.21
CA LYS A 8 -1.40 15.98 -1.68
C LYS A 8 -1.12 16.99 -2.79
N GLU A 9 -0.04 17.77 -2.67
CA GLU A 9 0.34 18.71 -3.74
C GLU A 9 0.74 17.99 -5.03
N LYS A 10 1.46 16.84 -4.93
CA LYS A 10 1.74 15.99 -6.10
C LYS A 10 0.45 15.43 -6.71
N ALA A 11 -0.48 14.93 -5.89
CA ALA A 11 -1.76 14.37 -6.33
C ALA A 11 -2.61 15.38 -7.11
N LYS A 12 -2.64 16.65 -6.69
CA LYS A 12 -3.34 17.75 -7.41
C LYS A 12 -2.82 17.95 -8.83
N VAL A 13 -1.55 17.71 -9.07
CA VAL A 13 -0.95 17.84 -10.41
C VAL A 13 -1.33 16.67 -11.30
N THR A 14 -1.34 15.45 -10.77
CA THR A 14 -1.59 14.23 -11.53
C THR A 14 -3.06 13.98 -11.82
N GLN A 15 -3.93 14.32 -10.90
CA GLN A 15 -5.40 14.18 -10.99
C GLN A 15 -5.86 12.84 -11.58
N LYS A 16 -5.34 11.75 -11.03
CA LYS A 16 -5.71 10.40 -11.43
C LYS A 16 -7.16 10.08 -11.05
N THR A 17 -7.75 9.13 -11.75
CA THR A 17 -9.09 8.60 -11.45
C THR A 17 -8.98 7.49 -10.41
N ILE A 18 -9.53 7.71 -9.22
CA ILE A 18 -9.50 6.74 -8.13
C ILE A 18 -10.91 6.25 -7.80
N VAL A 19 -11.07 4.93 -7.80
CA VAL A 19 -12.35 4.31 -7.43
C VAL A 19 -12.40 4.04 -5.93
N LEU A 20 -13.51 4.45 -5.31
CA LEU A 20 -13.88 4.20 -3.92
C LEU A 20 -15.11 3.28 -3.93
N PRO A 21 -14.93 1.96 -3.91
CA PRO A 21 -16.03 1.03 -4.18
C PRO A 21 -17.03 0.89 -3.03
N GLU A 22 -16.61 1.13 -1.77
CA GLU A 22 -17.46 0.99 -0.58
C GLU A 22 -18.27 2.27 -0.32
N ALA A 23 -18.93 2.77 -1.36
CA ALA A 23 -19.55 4.10 -1.38
C ALA A 23 -20.80 4.25 -0.48
N THR A 24 -21.32 3.16 0.10
CA THR A 24 -22.40 3.23 1.09
C THR A 24 -21.92 3.60 2.49
N ASP A 25 -20.60 3.53 2.75
CA ASP A 25 -20.01 3.98 4.02
C ASP A 25 -20.01 5.52 4.08
N GLU A 26 -20.56 6.07 5.15
CA GLU A 26 -20.66 7.51 5.36
C GLU A 26 -19.31 8.24 5.33
N ARG A 27 -18.24 7.57 5.76
CA ARG A 27 -16.88 8.11 5.74
C ARG A 27 -16.36 8.24 4.31
N VAL A 28 -16.68 7.29 3.45
CA VAL A 28 -16.32 7.30 2.02
C VAL A 28 -17.04 8.44 1.31
N LEU A 29 -18.33 8.64 1.58
CA LEU A 29 -19.10 9.76 1.00
C LEU A 29 -18.55 11.13 1.40
N LYS A 30 -18.21 11.31 2.69
CA LYS A 30 -17.57 12.53 3.18
C LYS A 30 -16.17 12.73 2.58
N ALA A 31 -15.38 11.67 2.50
CA ALA A 31 -14.04 11.71 1.90
C ALA A 31 -14.10 12.05 0.40
N ALA A 32 -15.07 11.50 -0.34
CA ALA A 32 -15.25 11.80 -1.76
C ALA A 32 -15.46 13.31 -1.98
N GLN A 33 -16.32 13.95 -1.17
CA GLN A 33 -16.50 15.40 -1.21
C GLN A 33 -15.18 16.16 -0.96
N GLU A 34 -14.42 15.78 0.06
CA GLU A 34 -13.16 16.45 0.39
C GLU A 34 -12.11 16.25 -0.71
N ILE A 35 -11.98 15.03 -1.26
CA ILE A 35 -11.06 14.71 -2.35
C ILE A 35 -11.35 15.56 -3.58
N VAL A 36 -12.62 15.64 -3.99
CA VAL A 36 -13.05 16.47 -5.14
C VAL A 36 -12.79 17.94 -4.87
N LYS A 37 -13.18 18.44 -3.69
CA LYS A 37 -13.00 19.84 -3.28
C LYS A 37 -11.52 20.26 -3.25
N GLU A 38 -10.63 19.38 -2.75
CA GLU A 38 -9.19 19.64 -2.72
C GLU A 38 -8.50 19.40 -4.07
N GLY A 39 -9.18 18.79 -5.05
CA GLY A 39 -8.62 18.44 -6.36
C GLY A 39 -7.55 17.36 -6.32
N LEU A 40 -7.65 16.39 -5.39
CA LEU A 40 -6.63 15.36 -5.18
C LEU A 40 -6.73 14.22 -6.20
N ALA A 41 -7.95 13.92 -6.66
CA ALA A 41 -8.25 12.88 -7.64
C ALA A 41 -9.62 13.14 -8.28
N LYS A 42 -9.85 12.55 -9.45
CA LYS A 42 -11.19 12.31 -9.97
C LYS A 42 -11.75 11.09 -9.25
N VAL A 43 -12.92 11.23 -8.63
CA VAL A 43 -13.50 10.18 -7.79
C VAL A 43 -14.55 9.41 -8.55
N VAL A 44 -14.46 8.07 -8.51
CA VAL A 44 -15.54 7.16 -8.94
C VAL A 44 -16.07 6.44 -7.71
N LEU A 45 -17.39 6.52 -7.51
CA LEU A 45 -18.15 5.82 -6.47
C LEU A 45 -18.92 4.65 -7.10
N VAL A 46 -18.87 3.47 -6.50
CA VAL A 46 -19.55 2.27 -7.01
C VAL A 46 -20.87 2.07 -6.27
N GLY A 47 -21.98 2.06 -7.00
CA GLY A 47 -23.31 1.81 -6.46
C GLY A 47 -24.42 2.52 -7.21
N ASN A 48 -25.67 2.30 -6.76
CA ASN A 48 -26.83 2.94 -7.35
C ASN A 48 -26.86 4.44 -7.01
N ALA A 49 -27.03 5.29 -8.03
CA ALA A 49 -26.94 6.74 -7.89
C ALA A 49 -28.03 7.32 -6.95
N GLU A 50 -29.25 6.81 -7.01
CA GLU A 50 -30.35 7.29 -6.15
C GLU A 50 -30.03 6.97 -4.68
N THR A 51 -29.58 5.73 -4.41
CA THR A 51 -29.19 5.28 -3.08
C THR A 51 -28.02 6.11 -2.53
N LEU A 52 -26.94 6.28 -3.30
CA LEU A 52 -25.77 7.00 -2.83
C LEU A 52 -26.06 8.49 -2.58
N ASN A 53 -26.85 9.14 -3.43
CA ASN A 53 -27.26 10.52 -3.20
C ASN A 53 -28.14 10.67 -1.95
N ALA A 54 -29.04 9.70 -1.70
CA ALA A 54 -29.86 9.69 -0.49
C ALA A 54 -29.03 9.49 0.78
N GLU A 55 -28.03 8.58 0.77
CA GLU A 55 -27.11 8.37 1.91
C GLU A 55 -26.21 9.61 2.11
N ALA A 56 -25.68 10.18 1.05
CA ALA A 56 -24.89 11.41 1.12
C ALA A 56 -25.67 12.57 1.76
N ALA A 57 -26.93 12.74 1.38
CA ALA A 57 -27.80 13.78 1.97
C ALA A 57 -28.00 13.59 3.49
N LYS A 58 -28.14 12.34 3.98
CA LYS A 58 -28.28 12.05 5.42
C LYS A 58 -27.06 12.49 6.22
N VAL A 59 -25.87 12.40 5.64
CA VAL A 59 -24.60 12.73 6.32
C VAL A 59 -24.07 14.12 5.97
N GLY A 60 -24.83 14.88 5.16
CA GLY A 60 -24.46 16.23 4.74
C GLY A 60 -23.31 16.30 3.75
N ALA A 61 -23.06 15.22 2.99
CA ALA A 61 -22.03 15.18 1.96
C ALA A 61 -22.62 15.59 0.59
N ASN A 62 -21.84 16.35 -0.19
CA ASN A 62 -22.13 16.71 -1.57
C ASN A 62 -21.26 15.86 -2.52
N LEU A 63 -21.88 15.10 -3.43
CA LEU A 63 -21.19 14.25 -4.40
C LEU A 63 -20.97 14.93 -5.76
N GLU A 64 -21.24 16.23 -5.88
CA GLU A 64 -20.98 16.98 -7.09
C GLU A 64 -19.50 16.90 -7.49
N GLY A 65 -19.24 16.52 -8.74
CA GLY A 65 -17.88 16.27 -9.26
C GLY A 65 -17.36 14.84 -9.09
N ALA A 66 -18.06 13.97 -8.32
CA ALA A 66 -17.81 12.54 -8.32
C ALA A 66 -18.65 11.84 -9.38
N VAL A 67 -18.10 10.80 -10.01
CA VAL A 67 -18.83 9.93 -10.95
C VAL A 67 -19.40 8.75 -10.17
N ILE A 68 -20.68 8.42 -10.38
CA ILE A 68 -21.32 7.26 -9.77
C ILE A 68 -21.57 6.21 -10.85
N ILE A 69 -21.12 4.97 -10.60
CA ILE A 69 -21.30 3.84 -11.52
C ILE A 69 -21.99 2.69 -10.78
N ASP A 70 -23.15 2.29 -11.30
CA ASP A 70 -23.88 1.12 -10.81
C ASP A 70 -23.48 -0.12 -11.62
N PRO A 71 -22.86 -1.14 -10.99
CA PRO A 71 -22.48 -2.39 -11.66
C PRO A 71 -23.62 -3.10 -12.37
N ASN A 72 -24.88 -2.92 -11.89
CA ASN A 72 -26.04 -3.59 -12.45
C ASN A 72 -26.55 -2.95 -13.76
N THR A 73 -26.20 -1.69 -14.00
CA THR A 73 -26.60 -0.94 -15.21
C THR A 73 -25.41 -0.51 -16.06
N PHE A 74 -24.20 -0.94 -15.69
CA PHE A 74 -22.97 -0.56 -16.39
C PHE A 74 -22.93 -1.15 -17.80
N GLU A 75 -22.84 -0.29 -18.81
CA GLU A 75 -22.95 -0.69 -20.24
C GLU A 75 -21.86 -1.67 -20.65
N ASN A 76 -20.64 -1.53 -20.14
CA ASN A 76 -19.48 -2.36 -20.51
C ASN A 76 -19.28 -3.59 -19.61
N ILE A 77 -20.31 -4.03 -18.89
CA ILE A 77 -20.20 -5.17 -17.94
C ILE A 77 -19.72 -6.45 -18.63
N ASP A 78 -20.10 -6.70 -19.87
CA ASP A 78 -19.70 -7.90 -20.61
C ASP A 78 -18.19 -7.93 -20.90
N ALA A 79 -17.53 -6.78 -21.11
CA ALA A 79 -16.07 -6.71 -21.23
C ALA A 79 -15.39 -7.06 -19.90
N TYR A 80 -15.94 -6.60 -18.77
CA TYR A 80 -15.45 -6.94 -17.42
C TYR A 80 -15.59 -8.43 -17.15
N VAL A 81 -16.76 -9.01 -17.49
CA VAL A 81 -17.02 -10.45 -17.38
C VAL A 81 -16.01 -11.25 -18.21
N ALA A 82 -15.81 -10.89 -19.48
CA ALA A 82 -14.87 -11.56 -20.36
C ALA A 82 -13.45 -11.53 -19.78
N LYS A 83 -13.01 -10.37 -19.25
CA LYS A 83 -11.69 -10.22 -18.65
C LYS A 83 -11.50 -11.02 -17.37
N LEU A 84 -12.51 -11.09 -16.50
CA LEU A 84 -12.45 -11.90 -15.29
C LEU A 84 -12.43 -13.39 -15.61
N VAL A 85 -13.21 -13.84 -16.60
CA VAL A 85 -13.16 -15.22 -17.10
C VAL A 85 -11.79 -15.56 -17.67
N GLU A 86 -11.22 -14.72 -18.53
CA GLU A 86 -9.87 -14.89 -19.08
C GLU A 86 -8.83 -15.11 -17.97
N ARG A 87 -8.80 -14.19 -16.99
CA ARG A 87 -7.84 -14.26 -15.88
C ARG A 87 -8.00 -15.47 -14.99
N ARG A 88 -9.23 -15.97 -14.84
CA ARG A 88 -9.58 -17.03 -13.89
C ARG A 88 -10.03 -18.33 -14.55
N ALA A 89 -9.85 -18.48 -15.88
CA ALA A 89 -10.25 -19.68 -16.64
C ALA A 89 -9.71 -20.98 -16.02
N LYS A 90 -8.42 -20.99 -15.66
CA LYS A 90 -7.77 -22.16 -15.02
C LYS A 90 -8.32 -22.51 -13.62
N LYS A 91 -9.15 -21.65 -13.04
CA LYS A 91 -9.81 -21.85 -11.74
C LYS A 91 -11.31 -22.07 -11.87
N GLY A 92 -11.80 -22.35 -13.09
CA GLY A 92 -13.21 -22.67 -13.37
C GLY A 92 -14.18 -21.49 -13.29
N MET A 93 -13.71 -20.27 -13.60
CA MET A 93 -14.58 -19.11 -13.70
C MET A 93 -15.46 -19.21 -14.96
N THR A 94 -16.78 -19.10 -14.79
CA THR A 94 -17.73 -19.03 -15.90
C THR A 94 -18.24 -17.62 -16.08
N PRO A 95 -18.82 -17.25 -17.25
CA PRO A 95 -19.40 -15.93 -17.47
C PRO A 95 -20.48 -15.57 -16.43
N GLU A 96 -21.34 -16.52 -16.06
CA GLU A 96 -22.40 -16.32 -15.10
C GLU A 96 -21.85 -15.98 -13.70
N LYS A 97 -20.84 -16.77 -13.23
CA LYS A 97 -20.17 -16.52 -11.95
C LYS A 97 -19.40 -15.20 -11.97
N ALA A 98 -18.75 -14.88 -13.09
CA ALA A 98 -18.01 -13.62 -13.21
C ALA A 98 -18.98 -12.43 -13.15
N LYS A 99 -20.12 -12.51 -13.83
CA LYS A 99 -21.15 -11.47 -13.79
C LYS A 99 -21.73 -11.31 -12.39
N GLU A 100 -22.07 -12.41 -11.73
CA GLU A 100 -22.56 -12.41 -10.34
C GLU A 100 -21.54 -11.70 -9.40
N ILE A 101 -20.26 -12.09 -9.45
CA ILE A 101 -19.22 -11.46 -8.63
C ILE A 101 -19.13 -9.96 -8.91
N LEU A 102 -19.09 -9.56 -10.18
CA LEU A 102 -18.92 -8.15 -10.56
C LEU A 102 -20.12 -7.28 -10.20
N THR A 103 -21.33 -7.85 -10.09
CA THR A 103 -22.53 -7.09 -9.72
C THR A 103 -22.83 -7.12 -8.22
N THR A 104 -22.17 -8.01 -7.44
CA THR A 104 -22.44 -8.16 -6.00
C THR A 104 -21.24 -7.81 -5.11
N ASP A 105 -20.00 -7.87 -5.63
CA ASP A 105 -18.78 -7.54 -4.89
C ASP A 105 -18.15 -6.27 -5.48
N VAL A 106 -18.38 -5.14 -4.79
CA VAL A 106 -17.89 -3.82 -5.23
C VAL A 106 -16.36 -3.74 -5.33
N ASN A 107 -15.64 -4.55 -4.55
CA ASN A 107 -14.18 -4.61 -4.62
C ASN A 107 -13.70 -5.24 -5.93
N PHE A 108 -14.37 -6.30 -6.37
CA PHE A 108 -14.07 -6.93 -7.67
C PHE A 108 -14.42 -6.00 -8.83
N PHE A 109 -15.54 -5.30 -8.75
CA PHE A 109 -15.92 -4.32 -9.76
C PHE A 109 -14.90 -3.17 -9.84
N GLY A 110 -14.56 -2.55 -8.71
CA GLY A 110 -13.57 -1.48 -8.64
C GLY A 110 -12.19 -1.92 -9.12
N ALA A 111 -11.73 -3.10 -8.72
CA ALA A 111 -10.47 -3.67 -9.22
C ALA A 111 -10.51 -3.91 -10.73
N MET A 112 -11.67 -4.30 -11.31
CA MET A 112 -11.82 -4.49 -12.75
C MET A 112 -11.78 -3.16 -13.51
N MET A 113 -12.34 -2.08 -12.96
CA MET A 113 -12.16 -0.72 -13.49
C MET A 113 -10.69 -0.37 -13.65
N VAL A 114 -9.90 -0.66 -12.61
CA VAL A 114 -8.44 -0.42 -12.64
C VAL A 114 -7.76 -1.34 -13.67
N ALA A 115 -8.13 -2.62 -13.73
CA ALA A 115 -7.52 -3.60 -14.65
C ALA A 115 -7.77 -3.28 -16.12
N LEU A 116 -8.85 -2.59 -16.46
CA LEU A 116 -9.21 -2.21 -17.83
C LEU A 116 -8.92 -0.75 -18.16
N GLY A 117 -8.41 0.03 -17.19
CA GLY A 117 -7.99 1.41 -17.39
C GLY A 117 -9.12 2.44 -17.30
N ASP A 118 -10.29 2.05 -16.80
CA ASP A 118 -11.39 2.97 -16.50
C ASP A 118 -11.16 3.76 -15.21
N ALA A 119 -10.22 3.28 -14.37
CA ALA A 119 -9.66 3.99 -13.24
C ALA A 119 -8.14 3.73 -13.14
N ASP A 120 -7.40 4.66 -12.53
CA ASP A 120 -5.95 4.55 -12.34
C ASP A 120 -5.58 3.81 -11.04
N GLY A 121 -6.48 3.77 -10.06
CA GLY A 121 -6.26 3.10 -8.78
C GLY A 121 -7.54 2.91 -7.97
N MET A 122 -7.46 2.15 -6.90
CA MET A 122 -8.57 1.86 -5.99
C MET A 122 -8.16 2.04 -4.53
N VAL A 123 -9.05 2.60 -3.72
CA VAL A 123 -8.95 2.64 -2.25
C VAL A 123 -10.20 2.01 -1.67
N SER A 124 -10.05 0.96 -0.86
CA SER A 124 -11.13 0.21 -0.24
C SER A 124 -10.74 -0.31 1.15
N GLY A 125 -11.62 -1.01 1.86
CA GLY A 125 -11.35 -1.62 3.16
C GLY A 125 -11.97 -0.87 4.35
N SER A 126 -12.74 0.18 4.11
CA SER A 126 -13.48 0.87 5.18
C SER A 126 -14.56 -0.01 5.80
N ASP A 127 -15.19 -0.87 5.01
CA ASP A 127 -16.25 -1.80 5.44
C ASP A 127 -15.81 -3.28 5.28
N SER A 128 -15.09 -3.61 4.22
CA SER A 128 -14.59 -4.96 3.95
C SER A 128 -13.38 -5.35 4.81
N PRO A 129 -13.24 -6.64 5.18
CA PRO A 129 -11.98 -7.17 5.68
C PRO A 129 -10.86 -7.04 4.65
N THR A 130 -9.63 -6.76 5.09
CA THR A 130 -8.39 -6.71 4.26
C THR A 130 -8.29 -7.88 3.28
N ALA A 131 -8.65 -9.09 3.72
CA ALA A 131 -8.62 -10.29 2.85
C ALA A 131 -9.51 -10.18 1.60
N ASN A 132 -10.60 -9.41 1.64
CA ASN A 132 -11.49 -9.21 0.50
C ASN A 132 -10.86 -8.25 -0.52
N VAL A 133 -10.29 -7.15 -0.05
CA VAL A 133 -9.57 -6.18 -0.89
C VAL A 133 -8.37 -6.85 -1.57
N LEU A 134 -7.55 -7.57 -0.79
CA LEU A 134 -6.41 -8.34 -1.32
C LEU A 134 -6.85 -9.38 -2.33
N ARG A 135 -7.96 -10.10 -2.07
CA ARG A 135 -8.49 -11.10 -3.01
C ARG A 135 -8.87 -10.49 -4.35
N ALA A 136 -9.54 -9.32 -4.36
CA ALA A 136 -9.84 -8.59 -5.58
C ALA A 136 -8.55 -8.14 -6.30
N GLY A 137 -7.61 -7.54 -5.58
CA GLY A 137 -6.30 -7.15 -6.12
C GLY A 137 -5.55 -8.32 -6.75
N PHE A 138 -5.39 -9.45 -6.05
CA PHE A 138 -4.69 -10.63 -6.56
C PHE A 138 -5.39 -11.27 -7.76
N GLN A 139 -6.73 -11.38 -7.73
CA GLN A 139 -7.47 -12.11 -8.76
C GLN A 139 -7.71 -11.28 -10.02
N VAL A 140 -7.80 -9.97 -9.88
CA VAL A 140 -8.14 -9.05 -10.96
C VAL A 140 -6.91 -8.31 -11.49
N ILE A 141 -6.11 -7.70 -10.63
CA ILE A 141 -4.91 -6.96 -11.05
C ILE A 141 -3.72 -7.91 -11.26
N GLY A 142 -3.46 -8.74 -10.27
CA GLY A 142 -2.29 -9.62 -10.26
C GLY A 142 -0.98 -8.90 -9.95
N PRO A 143 0.12 -9.66 -9.86
CA PRO A 143 1.43 -9.09 -9.56
C PRO A 143 1.99 -8.28 -10.74
N LYS A 144 2.80 -7.27 -10.42
CA LYS A 144 3.61 -6.51 -11.38
C LYS A 144 4.59 -7.45 -12.09
N PRO A 145 4.86 -7.28 -13.40
CA PRO A 145 5.88 -8.06 -14.10
C PRO A 145 7.23 -8.03 -13.36
N GLY A 146 7.81 -9.20 -13.13
CA GLY A 146 9.06 -9.35 -12.37
C GLY A 146 8.88 -9.48 -10.85
N MET A 147 7.72 -9.11 -10.29
CA MET A 147 7.39 -9.30 -8.88
C MET A 147 6.59 -10.59 -8.68
N LYS A 148 6.88 -11.30 -7.61
CA LYS A 148 6.14 -12.53 -7.24
C LYS A 148 5.34 -12.35 -5.97
N THR A 149 5.63 -11.28 -5.24
CA THR A 149 5.14 -11.03 -3.89
C THR A 149 4.32 -9.74 -3.87
N VAL A 150 3.14 -9.80 -3.26
CA VAL A 150 2.40 -8.60 -2.85
C VAL A 150 2.60 -8.45 -1.36
N SER A 151 3.00 -7.27 -0.94
CA SER A 151 3.30 -6.90 0.44
C SER A 151 2.72 -5.54 0.77
N SER A 152 3.04 -5.02 1.95
CA SER A 152 2.63 -3.69 2.35
C SER A 152 3.76 -2.88 2.94
N VAL A 153 3.61 -1.56 2.91
CA VAL A 153 4.44 -0.65 3.72
C VAL A 153 3.59 0.39 4.42
N PHE A 154 4.14 0.92 5.51
CA PHE A 154 3.69 2.17 6.12
C PHE A 154 4.76 3.24 5.92
N ILE A 155 4.32 4.45 5.55
CA ILE A 155 5.14 5.65 5.66
C ILE A 155 4.94 6.18 7.08
N MET A 156 6.00 6.13 7.88
CA MET A 156 6.01 6.61 9.26
C MET A 156 6.58 8.02 9.28
N GLU A 157 5.79 9.02 9.64
CA GLU A 157 6.26 10.39 9.83
C GLU A 157 6.49 10.65 11.33
N LEU A 158 7.75 10.79 11.70
CA LEU A 158 8.14 11.13 13.07
C LEU A 158 7.88 12.61 13.33
N LYS A 159 7.57 12.97 14.59
CA LYS A 159 7.37 14.38 15.00
C LYS A 159 8.63 15.21 14.81
N ASP A 160 9.76 14.65 15.19
CA ASP A 160 11.04 15.32 15.16
C ASP A 160 11.92 14.70 14.07
N LYS A 161 12.70 15.55 13.40
CA LYS A 161 13.68 15.13 12.41
C LYS A 161 14.93 14.62 13.13
N VAL A 162 15.37 13.42 12.77
CA VAL A 162 16.62 12.83 13.20
C VAL A 162 17.69 13.13 12.15
N GLU A 163 18.91 13.49 12.57
CA GLU A 163 19.98 13.92 11.67
C GLU A 163 20.34 12.83 10.65
N GLU A 164 20.43 11.58 11.10
CA GLU A 164 20.91 10.45 10.32
C GLU A 164 19.94 10.00 9.22
N TYR A 165 18.63 10.00 9.49
CA TYR A 165 17.63 9.44 8.55
C TYR A 165 16.40 10.35 8.32
N GLY A 166 16.39 11.56 8.86
CA GLY A 166 15.28 12.49 8.74
C GLY A 166 14.09 12.17 9.64
N ASN A 167 12.89 12.51 9.21
CA ASN A 167 11.66 12.23 9.96
C ASN A 167 10.71 11.26 9.22
N ILE A 168 11.10 10.76 8.05
CA ILE A 168 10.30 9.82 7.26
C ILE A 168 11.01 8.47 7.23
N LEU A 169 10.32 7.45 7.70
CA LEU A 169 10.75 6.05 7.64
C LEU A 169 9.71 5.22 6.88
N ILE A 170 10.17 4.19 6.15
CA ILE A 170 9.31 3.21 5.51
C ILE A 170 9.41 1.88 6.26
N PHE A 171 8.29 1.35 6.70
CA PHE A 171 8.21 0.08 7.43
C PHE A 171 7.52 -0.98 6.57
N GLY A 172 8.17 -2.06 6.25
CA GLY A 172 7.64 -3.17 5.43
C GLY A 172 8.11 -4.56 5.92
N ASP A 173 7.33 -5.62 5.76
CA ASP A 173 5.88 -5.71 5.61
C ASP A 173 5.20 -5.63 6.98
N CYS A 174 4.07 -4.95 7.05
CA CYS A 174 3.37 -4.77 8.33
C CYS A 174 1.91 -5.26 8.30
N ALA A 175 1.38 -5.77 7.16
CA ALA A 175 -0.04 -6.07 7.05
C ALA A 175 -0.41 -7.31 6.19
N VAL A 176 0.50 -7.92 5.43
CA VAL A 176 0.14 -8.91 4.40
C VAL A 176 0.72 -10.30 4.65
N ILE A 177 2.04 -10.45 4.79
CA ILE A 177 2.71 -11.76 4.78
C ILE A 177 3.14 -12.18 6.20
N PRO A 178 2.49 -13.21 6.78
CA PRO A 178 2.81 -13.64 8.15
C PRO A 178 4.27 -14.05 8.33
N GLU A 179 4.76 -14.96 7.49
CA GLU A 179 6.12 -15.52 7.56
C GLU A 179 6.74 -15.48 6.15
N PRO A 180 7.40 -14.37 5.76
CA PRO A 180 8.02 -14.25 4.45
C PRO A 180 9.27 -15.14 4.36
N ASN A 181 9.45 -15.82 3.23
CA ASN A 181 10.72 -16.46 2.88
C ASN A 181 11.74 -15.43 2.36
N SER A 182 12.97 -15.84 2.10
CA SER A 182 14.06 -14.98 1.67
C SER A 182 13.75 -14.21 0.37
N GLN A 183 13.12 -14.85 -0.60
CA GLN A 183 12.70 -14.18 -1.84
C GLN A 183 11.65 -13.12 -1.57
N GLN A 184 10.69 -13.43 -0.71
CA GLN A 184 9.63 -12.48 -0.34
C GLN A 184 10.19 -11.27 0.43
N LEU A 185 11.17 -11.46 1.32
CA LEU A 185 11.86 -10.36 1.98
C LEU A 185 12.62 -9.47 1.00
N ALA A 186 13.27 -10.06 -0.01
CA ALA A 186 13.91 -9.29 -1.08
C ALA A 186 12.89 -8.50 -1.90
N ASP A 187 11.76 -9.11 -2.28
CA ASP A 187 10.67 -8.44 -3.00
C ASP A 187 10.07 -7.29 -2.16
N ILE A 188 9.88 -7.47 -0.84
CA ILE A 188 9.43 -6.42 0.09
C ILE A 188 10.41 -5.25 0.09
N ALA A 189 11.72 -5.52 0.15
CA ALA A 189 12.76 -4.50 0.13
C ALA A 189 12.74 -3.69 -1.18
N MET A 190 12.62 -4.35 -2.32
CA MET A 190 12.52 -3.70 -3.63
C MET A 190 11.27 -2.83 -3.74
N GLY A 191 10.11 -3.33 -3.32
CA GLY A 191 8.87 -2.57 -3.32
C GLY A 191 8.93 -1.37 -2.36
N ALA A 192 9.53 -1.54 -1.19
CA ALA A 192 9.71 -0.45 -0.22
C ALA A 192 10.63 0.66 -0.76
N ALA A 193 11.70 0.30 -1.48
CA ALA A 193 12.59 1.25 -2.14
C ALA A 193 11.86 2.01 -3.26
N GLU A 194 11.03 1.34 -4.07
CA GLU A 194 10.18 1.98 -5.08
C GLU A 194 9.21 2.99 -4.43
N THR A 195 8.53 2.62 -3.36
CA THR A 195 7.61 3.50 -2.61
C THR A 195 8.35 4.70 -1.99
N ALA A 196 9.54 4.50 -1.44
CA ALA A 196 10.36 5.58 -0.90
C ALA A 196 10.64 6.65 -1.94
N ARG A 197 11.01 6.29 -3.16
CA ARG A 197 11.30 7.23 -4.24
C ARG A 197 10.04 7.85 -4.83
N SER A 198 9.08 7.02 -5.25
CA SER A 198 7.91 7.47 -6.02
C SER A 198 6.93 8.27 -5.16
N VAL A 199 6.65 7.82 -3.95
CA VAL A 199 5.66 8.44 -3.05
C VAL A 199 6.32 9.41 -2.08
N ALA A 200 7.27 8.93 -1.27
CA ALA A 200 7.87 9.74 -0.22
C ALA A 200 8.95 10.71 -0.73
N GLY A 201 9.53 10.47 -1.91
CA GLY A 201 10.57 11.33 -2.50
C GLY A 201 11.89 11.30 -1.73
N ILE A 202 12.21 10.17 -1.10
CA ILE A 202 13.46 9.95 -0.36
C ILE A 202 14.32 8.88 -1.05
N GLU A 203 15.64 9.03 -0.97
CA GLU A 203 16.57 8.01 -1.48
C GLU A 203 16.63 6.83 -0.52
N PRO A 204 16.37 5.59 -1.00
CA PRO A 204 16.26 4.43 -0.14
C PRO A 204 17.59 3.97 0.45
N LYS A 205 17.60 3.72 1.76
CA LYS A 205 18.63 3.04 2.52
C LYS A 205 17.98 1.91 3.30
N VAL A 206 18.06 0.69 2.77
CA VAL A 206 17.25 -0.43 3.22
C VAL A 206 17.97 -1.29 4.23
N ALA A 207 17.41 -1.44 5.42
CA ALA A 207 17.84 -2.40 6.43
C ALA A 207 16.89 -3.59 6.49
N LEU A 208 17.36 -4.81 6.18
CA LEU A 208 16.63 -6.04 6.46
C LEU A 208 16.93 -6.43 7.91
N MET A 209 15.90 -6.37 8.75
CA MET A 209 16.06 -6.42 10.20
C MET A 209 15.93 -7.81 10.79
N THR A 210 16.71 -8.05 11.83
CA THR A 210 16.60 -9.24 12.68
C THR A 210 17.17 -8.91 14.07
N PHE A 211 17.15 -9.87 14.99
CA PHE A 211 17.79 -9.74 16.30
C PHE A 211 19.32 -9.97 16.28
N SER A 212 19.91 -10.21 15.11
CA SER A 212 21.34 -10.38 14.87
C SER A 212 21.91 -9.23 14.05
N THR A 213 23.19 -8.91 14.25
CA THR A 213 23.98 -8.00 13.40
C THR A 213 25.24 -8.72 12.96
N LYS A 214 25.38 -8.96 11.63
CA LYS A 214 26.63 -9.50 11.02
C LYS A 214 27.17 -10.74 11.73
N GLY A 215 26.33 -11.76 11.94
CA GLY A 215 26.74 -13.05 12.53
C GLY A 215 26.79 -13.05 14.06
N SER A 216 26.22 -12.03 14.73
CA SER A 216 26.22 -11.99 16.21
C SER A 216 25.34 -13.06 16.86
N ALA A 217 24.40 -13.64 16.12
CA ALA A 217 23.56 -14.76 16.54
C ALA A 217 23.35 -15.76 15.39
N LYS A 218 23.01 -17.01 15.73
CA LYS A 218 22.69 -18.08 14.76
C LYS A 218 21.29 -18.60 15.02
N HIS A 219 20.45 -18.54 14.01
CA HIS A 219 19.08 -19.05 14.06
C HIS A 219 18.52 -19.09 12.63
N ASP A 220 17.60 -20.01 12.34
CA ASP A 220 16.98 -20.18 11.00
C ASP A 220 16.34 -18.87 10.51
N SER A 221 15.69 -18.10 11.39
CA SER A 221 15.11 -16.81 11.01
C SER A 221 16.16 -15.73 10.66
N VAL A 222 17.40 -15.84 11.15
CA VAL A 222 18.51 -14.98 10.76
C VAL A 222 19.02 -15.39 9.39
N ASP A 223 19.13 -16.68 9.14
CA ASP A 223 19.57 -17.22 7.84
C ASP A 223 18.62 -16.81 6.71
N VAL A 224 17.30 -16.77 6.97
CA VAL A 224 16.29 -16.26 6.00
C VAL A 224 16.56 -14.82 5.61
N VAL A 225 16.89 -13.96 6.57
CA VAL A 225 17.21 -12.53 6.33
C VAL A 225 18.54 -12.37 5.60
N ALA A 226 19.56 -13.11 6.02
CA ALA A 226 20.87 -13.09 5.38
C ALA A 226 20.81 -13.55 3.91
N GLU A 227 20.02 -14.58 3.63
CA GLU A 227 19.78 -15.08 2.26
C GLU A 227 19.02 -14.04 1.40
N ALA A 228 18.05 -13.31 1.97
CA ALA A 228 17.39 -12.21 1.28
C ALA A 228 18.38 -11.12 0.83
N GLY A 229 19.40 -10.82 1.65
CA GLY A 229 20.48 -9.92 1.28
C GLY A 229 21.29 -10.41 0.07
N LYS A 230 21.57 -11.72 -0.03
CA LYS A 230 22.26 -12.29 -1.20
C LYS A 230 21.39 -12.18 -2.46
N ILE A 231 20.09 -12.45 -2.36
CA ILE A 231 19.13 -12.30 -3.47
C ILE A 231 19.12 -10.85 -3.98
N LEU A 232 19.12 -9.86 -3.09
CA LEU A 232 19.20 -8.44 -3.48
C LEU A 232 20.51 -8.12 -4.20
N ALA A 233 21.65 -8.64 -3.70
CA ALA A 233 22.95 -8.45 -4.34
C ALA A 233 22.97 -9.07 -5.75
N GLU A 234 22.43 -10.26 -5.94
CA GLU A 234 22.31 -10.94 -7.24
C GLU A 234 21.35 -10.24 -8.19
N SER A 235 20.33 -9.55 -7.66
CA SER A 235 19.34 -8.79 -8.44
C SER A 235 19.86 -7.45 -8.97
N ASN A 236 21.10 -7.05 -8.63
CA ASN A 236 21.72 -5.78 -9.03
C ASN A 236 20.82 -4.57 -8.79
N VAL A 237 20.23 -4.49 -7.59
CA VAL A 237 19.36 -3.36 -7.19
C VAL A 237 20.15 -2.04 -7.21
N ASP A 238 19.47 -0.93 -7.50
CA ASP A 238 20.05 0.41 -7.65
C ASP A 238 19.98 1.26 -6.37
N PHE A 239 19.83 0.62 -5.22
CA PHE A 239 19.77 1.27 -3.90
C PHE A 239 20.71 0.61 -2.90
N GLU A 240 21.09 1.37 -1.87
CA GLU A 240 21.90 0.84 -0.77
C GLU A 240 21.06 -0.02 0.16
N PHE A 241 21.55 -1.20 0.49
CA PHE A 241 20.91 -2.09 1.44
C PHE A 241 21.92 -2.80 2.34
N GLU A 242 21.45 -3.25 3.49
CA GLU A 242 22.20 -4.11 4.40
C GLU A 242 21.26 -5.15 5.00
N ALA A 243 21.67 -6.40 4.98
CA ALA A 243 20.96 -7.48 5.62
C ALA A 243 21.56 -7.84 6.97
N GLU A 244 20.73 -8.46 7.83
CA GLU A 244 21.11 -8.89 9.16
C GLU A 244 21.57 -7.71 10.04
N LEU A 245 20.66 -6.73 10.25
CA LEU A 245 20.85 -5.64 11.18
C LEU A 245 19.80 -5.68 12.32
N GLN A 246 20.29 -5.44 13.54
CA GLN A 246 19.41 -5.07 14.66
C GLN A 246 18.91 -3.63 14.48
N ALA A 247 17.76 -3.29 15.06
CA ALA A 247 17.14 -1.97 14.94
C ALA A 247 18.05 -0.83 15.42
N ASP A 248 18.78 -1.04 16.51
CA ASP A 248 19.75 -0.07 17.03
C ASP A 248 20.94 0.12 16.09
N ALA A 249 21.43 -0.96 15.47
CA ALA A 249 22.50 -0.88 14.47
C ALA A 249 22.02 -0.22 13.16
N ALA A 250 20.77 -0.41 12.78
CA ALA A 250 20.22 0.22 11.59
C ALA A 250 20.01 1.74 11.74
N LEU A 251 19.61 2.20 12.94
CA LEU A 251 19.12 3.56 13.16
C LEU A 251 20.10 4.48 13.90
N VAL A 252 21.01 3.95 14.73
CA VAL A 252 21.89 4.76 15.58
C VAL A 252 23.31 4.73 15.04
N ALA A 253 23.81 5.88 14.56
CA ALA A 253 25.12 6.00 13.91
C ALA A 253 26.28 5.39 14.71
N ALA A 254 26.36 5.69 16.01
CA ALA A 254 27.43 5.15 16.88
C ALA A 254 27.34 3.61 17.04
N VAL A 255 26.14 3.04 17.03
CA VAL A 255 25.93 1.60 17.11
C VAL A 255 26.25 0.94 15.78
N GLY A 256 25.77 1.52 14.67
CA GLY A 256 26.08 1.07 13.31
C GLY A 256 27.58 1.03 13.04
N ALA A 257 28.29 2.11 13.34
CA ALA A 257 29.73 2.19 13.19
C ALA A 257 30.50 1.12 14.00
N LYS A 258 29.97 0.73 15.17
CA LYS A 258 30.59 -0.30 16.02
C LYS A 258 30.27 -1.73 15.56
N LYS A 259 29.01 -2.00 15.19
CA LYS A 259 28.53 -3.37 14.89
C LYS A 259 28.67 -3.76 13.42
N ALA A 260 28.65 -2.79 12.51
CA ALA A 260 28.71 -3.00 11.06
C ALA A 260 29.51 -1.87 10.37
N PRO A 261 30.82 -1.70 10.67
CA PRO A 261 31.62 -0.56 10.22
C PRO A 261 31.75 -0.43 8.70
N GLU A 262 31.63 -1.52 7.96
CA GLU A 262 31.71 -1.53 6.48
C GLU A 262 30.37 -1.22 5.80
N SER A 263 29.28 -1.16 6.57
CA SER A 263 27.94 -0.94 6.02
C SER A 263 27.70 0.54 5.70
N LYS A 264 27.16 0.81 4.53
CA LYS A 264 26.72 2.15 4.12
C LYS A 264 25.33 2.51 4.65
N VAL A 265 24.61 1.54 5.20
CA VAL A 265 23.22 1.67 5.67
C VAL A 265 23.15 1.71 7.20
N ALA A 266 24.01 0.95 7.89
CA ALA A 266 24.00 0.92 9.34
C ALA A 266 24.18 2.32 9.95
N GLY A 267 23.26 2.67 10.86
CA GLY A 267 23.24 3.96 11.54
C GLY A 267 22.48 5.08 10.78
N ASN A 268 22.02 4.81 9.55
CA ASN A 268 21.29 5.83 8.76
C ASN A 268 20.20 5.24 7.85
N ALA A 269 19.69 4.04 8.18
CA ALA A 269 18.61 3.40 7.44
C ALA A 269 17.32 4.23 7.51
N ASN A 270 16.63 4.36 6.40
CA ASN A 270 15.31 4.99 6.32
C ASN A 270 14.20 4.03 5.85
N ILE A 271 14.56 2.80 5.49
CA ILE A 271 13.63 1.71 5.20
C ILE A 271 13.97 0.53 6.10
N LEU A 272 12.97 0.08 6.86
CA LEU A 272 13.09 -1.04 7.79
C LEU A 272 12.21 -2.19 7.30
N VAL A 273 12.85 -3.26 6.80
CA VAL A 273 12.17 -4.49 6.38
C VAL A 273 12.17 -5.47 7.55
N PHE A 274 11.00 -5.77 8.06
CA PHE A 274 10.82 -6.65 9.22
C PHE A 274 10.87 -8.13 8.81
N PRO A 275 11.41 -9.01 9.68
CA PRO A 275 11.58 -10.43 9.35
C PRO A 275 10.27 -11.19 9.25
N ASN A 276 9.20 -10.71 9.86
CA ASN A 276 7.85 -11.28 9.78
C ASN A 276 6.79 -10.25 10.17
N LEU A 277 5.52 -10.60 9.90
CA LEU A 277 4.38 -9.73 10.15
C LEU A 277 4.21 -9.33 11.61
N ALA A 278 4.48 -10.24 12.54
CA ALA A 278 4.35 -9.95 13.98
C ALA A 278 5.29 -8.81 14.39
N ALA A 279 6.56 -8.87 13.96
CA ALA A 279 7.54 -7.83 14.23
C ALA A 279 7.15 -6.49 13.59
N GLY A 280 6.76 -6.50 12.30
CA GLY A 280 6.36 -5.29 11.58
C GLY A 280 5.09 -4.66 12.15
N ASN A 281 4.05 -5.46 12.37
CA ASN A 281 2.76 -4.98 12.88
C ASN A 281 2.84 -4.42 14.31
N ILE A 282 3.58 -5.09 15.18
CA ILE A 282 3.82 -4.60 16.55
C ILE A 282 4.71 -3.35 16.48
N GLY A 283 5.79 -3.39 15.67
CA GLY A 283 6.77 -2.31 15.56
C GLY A 283 6.15 -0.99 15.14
N TYR A 284 5.38 -0.94 14.03
CA TYR A 284 4.79 0.31 13.59
C TYR A 284 3.78 0.88 14.60
N LYS A 285 2.98 0.00 15.25
CA LYS A 285 2.01 0.44 16.26
C LYS A 285 2.68 1.01 17.51
N LEU A 286 3.81 0.42 17.95
CA LEU A 286 4.57 0.95 19.07
C LEU A 286 5.13 2.33 18.74
N VAL A 287 5.71 2.52 17.56
CA VAL A 287 6.23 3.82 17.11
C VAL A 287 5.10 4.84 16.99
N GLN A 288 3.97 4.45 16.39
CA GLN A 288 2.79 5.32 16.28
C GLN A 288 2.28 5.75 17.66
N ARG A 289 2.11 4.81 18.60
CA ARG A 289 1.46 5.09 19.89
C ARG A 289 2.40 5.71 20.92
N LEU A 290 3.65 5.27 20.98
CA LEU A 290 4.61 5.72 22.00
C LEU A 290 5.40 6.95 21.54
N ALA A 291 5.86 7.00 20.29
CA ALA A 291 6.57 8.14 19.74
C ALA A 291 5.64 9.20 19.11
N GLY A 292 4.33 8.89 18.99
CA GLY A 292 3.35 9.79 18.41
C GLY A 292 3.59 10.07 16.92
N ALA A 293 4.22 9.13 16.22
CA ALA A 293 4.40 9.21 14.79
C ALA A 293 3.07 9.06 14.05
N GLU A 294 2.93 9.71 12.90
CA GLU A 294 1.84 9.44 11.97
C GLU A 294 2.20 8.22 11.11
N ALA A 295 1.24 7.31 10.92
CA ALA A 295 1.41 6.09 10.14
C ALA A 295 0.47 6.13 8.94
N HIS A 296 1.01 6.35 7.75
CA HIS A 296 0.24 6.42 6.51
C HIS A 296 0.34 5.08 5.77
N GLY A 297 -0.78 4.36 5.70
CA GLY A 297 -0.85 3.03 5.11
C GLY A 297 -1.95 2.15 5.73
N PRO A 298 -1.96 0.82 5.42
CA PRO A 298 -0.96 0.13 4.62
C PRO A 298 -1.05 0.46 3.12
N LEU A 299 0.09 0.68 2.49
CA LEU A 299 0.22 0.83 1.05
C LEU A 299 0.59 -0.53 0.46
N LEU A 300 -0.22 -1.06 -0.44
CA LEU A 300 0.07 -2.33 -1.10
C LEU A 300 1.13 -2.16 -2.18
N GLN A 301 2.03 -3.13 -2.25
CA GLN A 301 3.16 -3.17 -3.15
C GLN A 301 3.15 -4.44 -3.99
N GLY A 302 3.78 -4.40 -5.15
CA GLY A 302 3.93 -5.58 -6.01
C GLY A 302 2.73 -5.92 -6.87
N LEU A 303 1.61 -5.16 -6.81
CA LEU A 303 0.51 -5.25 -7.75
C LEU A 303 0.83 -4.49 -9.04
N ALA A 304 0.27 -4.95 -10.17
CA ALA A 304 0.48 -4.31 -11.47
C ALA A 304 -0.18 -2.92 -11.61
N ALA A 305 -1.11 -2.59 -10.71
CA ALA A 305 -1.70 -1.25 -10.57
C ALA A 305 -2.05 -0.99 -9.10
N PRO A 306 -2.11 0.27 -8.64
CA PRO A 306 -2.29 0.58 -7.24
C PRO A 306 -3.71 0.27 -6.75
N ILE A 307 -3.77 -0.61 -5.77
CA ILE A 307 -4.94 -0.86 -4.93
C ILE A 307 -4.46 -0.76 -3.50
N ASN A 308 -5.10 0.06 -2.68
CA ASN A 308 -4.75 0.20 -1.29
C ASN A 308 -5.92 -0.14 -0.37
N ASP A 309 -5.55 -0.71 0.80
CA ASP A 309 -6.49 -1.19 1.81
C ASP A 309 -6.57 -0.22 2.99
N LEU A 310 -7.77 0.02 3.47
CA LEU A 310 -8.05 0.82 4.66
C LEU A 310 -8.24 -0.09 5.88
N SER A 311 -8.02 0.44 7.05
CA SER A 311 -8.54 -0.17 8.26
C SER A 311 -10.05 0.08 8.38
N ARG A 312 -10.84 -0.88 8.83
CA ARG A 312 -12.25 -0.67 9.17
C ARG A 312 -12.50 0.42 10.22
N GLY A 313 -11.47 0.75 10.98
CA GLY A 313 -11.48 1.88 11.91
C GLY A 313 -10.92 3.19 11.35
N CYS A 314 -10.77 3.32 10.04
CA CYS A 314 -10.24 4.52 9.39
C CYS A 314 -11.17 5.73 9.61
N SER A 315 -10.58 6.91 9.61
CA SER A 315 -11.27 8.19 9.59
C SER A 315 -11.49 8.67 8.14
N VAL A 316 -12.30 9.71 7.97
CA VAL A 316 -12.44 10.44 6.69
C VAL A 316 -11.08 10.92 6.18
N SER A 317 -10.26 11.48 7.08
CA SER A 317 -8.91 11.95 6.75
C SER A 317 -7.99 10.83 6.25
N ASP A 318 -8.09 9.62 6.81
CA ASP A 318 -7.30 8.47 6.34
C ASP A 318 -7.67 8.08 4.90
N ILE A 319 -8.97 8.11 4.55
CA ILE A 319 -9.45 7.84 3.19
C ILE A 319 -8.93 8.91 2.22
N VAL A 320 -9.04 10.19 2.57
CA VAL A 320 -8.54 11.32 1.77
C VAL A 320 -7.03 11.19 1.54
N ASN A 321 -6.27 10.93 2.59
CA ASN A 321 -4.82 10.80 2.52
C ASN A 321 -4.39 9.58 1.68
N LEU A 322 -5.04 8.42 1.89
CA LEU A 322 -4.72 7.22 1.13
C LEU A 322 -5.09 7.36 -0.36
N THR A 323 -6.18 8.10 -0.66
CA THR A 323 -6.53 8.42 -2.05
C THR A 323 -5.48 9.31 -2.72
N ALA A 324 -4.96 10.32 -2.02
CA ALA A 324 -3.87 11.15 -2.53
C ALA A 324 -2.59 10.31 -2.79
N ILE A 325 -2.24 9.42 -1.87
CA ILE A 325 -1.12 8.49 -2.03
C ILE A 325 -1.33 7.58 -3.24
N THR A 326 -2.53 6.97 -3.37
CA THR A 326 -2.87 6.09 -4.49
C THR A 326 -2.80 6.83 -5.83
N SER A 327 -3.23 8.10 -5.87
CA SER A 327 -3.09 8.96 -7.05
C SER A 327 -1.63 9.18 -7.45
N VAL A 328 -0.73 9.33 -6.46
CA VAL A 328 0.72 9.45 -6.74
C VAL A 328 1.35 8.13 -7.15
N GLN A 329 0.92 6.99 -6.59
CA GLN A 329 1.39 5.65 -6.99
C GLN A 329 0.99 5.27 -8.43
N ALA A 330 -0.08 5.85 -8.94
CA ALA A 330 -0.62 5.57 -10.28
C ALA A 330 0.11 6.30 -11.43
N ASN A 331 1.21 6.98 -11.13
CA ASN A 331 2.03 7.69 -12.13
C ASN A 331 3.04 6.78 -12.85
#